data_8c70756b54449e2968d45cf777979a3a
#
_entry.id   8c70756b54449e2968d45cf777979a3a
#
_cell.length_a   1.000
_cell.length_b   1.000
_cell.length_c   1.000
_cell.angle_alpha   90.00
_cell.angle_beta   90.00
_cell.angle_gamma   90.00
#
_symmetry.space_group_name_H-M   'P 1'
#
loop_
_entity.id
_entity.type
_entity.pdbx_description
1 polymer ?
#
loop_
_entity_poly.entity_id
_entity_poly.type
_entity_poly.pdbx_seq_one_letter_code
_entity_poly.pdbx_strand_id
1 'polypeptide(L)'
;HNGMSSSINFMRINNKKVEVLTKFLHINMEDPTTDIIDAFNGEINIGTNDNPINEVLISGRVYSRPGEIVAGNNGKINFFADNMEISSEGNGNKFVFTIEPYSSNSMININANNNLKIRGNIGIGYLGNFVGGSLAAIKNSQININNSSNGTVQIEGDIYTANILNAGIEYRDNNIDVIMQDENSYLKGKVVDYYYNVNNDSDRREGTHLSLINGSKWDMTGSSYITDLNLGENSVVNLNYSSDVIPKNNYRVLRVYNDLIGNGGTFNMDIDASKNVQNSDRIYISGTHEGTHYITLNNIGASTDGAKGTVLVSVADEQGDFKASDSEGTLYWNTYKLSKKTDGVTNGYTVDWVLDEVEKKPDLLTTSVNTILSANALNYHTWRTENDKLLQRMGELRHNGEEAKGAWFRVKGSKIGRSGKFGFDNKYTAYELGYDEVAKRTVDKTRYQGAAISYTDGISSYSRGSGDNSSKAISFYNTEIGSKGHYLDLVLKISNMDNDFTVYDTNSNNITGDFNNTGVALSAEYGRKNA
;
A
#
# COMPACT_ATOMS: atom_id res chain seq x y z
N HIS A 1 -16.98 -29.06 28.32
CA HIS A 1 -16.98 -30.50 28.00
C HIS A 1 -15.55 -31.03 28.01
N ASN A 2 -15.25 -31.95 28.92
CA ASN A 2 -13.95 -32.60 29.05
C ASN A 2 -13.85 -33.80 28.11
N GLY A 3 -12.84 -33.78 27.24
CA GLY A 3 -12.09 -34.94 26.80
C GLY A 3 -12.83 -36.11 26.16
N MET A 4 -13.26 -35.96 24.94
CA MET A 4 -13.31 -37.03 23.93
C MET A 4 -13.00 -36.40 22.59
N SER A 5 -12.00 -36.91 21.89
CA SER A 5 -11.70 -36.56 20.48
C SER A 5 -12.78 -37.12 19.56
N SER A 6 -13.93 -36.49 19.52
CA SER A 6 -14.92 -36.66 18.47
C SER A 6 -14.90 -35.37 17.67
N SER A 7 -14.66 -35.45 16.37
CA SER A 7 -14.80 -34.37 15.43
C SER A 7 -16.18 -33.72 15.62
N ILE A 8 -16.22 -32.57 16.27
CA ILE A 8 -17.47 -31.84 16.49
C ILE A 8 -17.49 -30.71 15.50
N ASN A 9 -18.10 -30.94 14.35
CA ASN A 9 -18.50 -29.84 13.47
C ASN A 9 -19.49 -28.97 14.26
N PHE A 10 -19.35 -27.66 14.23
CA PHE A 10 -20.31 -26.75 14.85
C PHE A 10 -21.70 -26.95 14.24
N MET A 11 -21.77 -27.03 12.90
CA MET A 11 -22.99 -27.27 12.17
C MET A 11 -22.72 -28.20 10.99
N ARG A 12 -23.15 -29.44 11.10
CA ARG A 12 -23.15 -30.39 10.01
C ARG A 12 -24.56 -30.83 9.68
N ILE A 13 -24.96 -30.71 8.44
CA ILE A 13 -26.24 -31.22 7.97
C ILE A 13 -26.06 -32.23 6.84
N ASN A 14 -26.98 -33.19 6.79
CA ASN A 14 -27.06 -34.16 5.70
C ASN A 14 -28.52 -34.34 5.29
N ASN A 15 -28.81 -34.14 3.99
CA ASN A 15 -30.15 -34.27 3.41
C ASN A 15 -31.24 -33.41 4.11
N LYS A 16 -30.90 -32.25 4.62
CA LYS A 16 -31.82 -31.36 5.33
C LYS A 16 -31.66 -29.91 4.87
N LYS A 17 -32.65 -29.11 5.21
CA LYS A 17 -32.56 -27.65 5.16
C LYS A 17 -32.61 -27.11 6.59
N VAL A 18 -31.69 -26.20 6.91
CA VAL A 18 -31.60 -25.52 8.21
C VAL A 18 -31.51 -24.02 7.98
N GLU A 19 -32.22 -23.27 8.78
CA GLU A 19 -32.19 -21.82 8.80
C GLU A 19 -31.75 -21.33 10.16
N VAL A 20 -30.75 -20.46 10.21
CA VAL A 20 -30.22 -19.84 11.43
C VAL A 20 -30.64 -18.40 11.44
N LEU A 21 -31.56 -18.06 12.33
CA LEU A 21 -32.08 -16.71 12.52
C LEU A 21 -31.68 -16.21 13.91
N THR A 22 -30.66 -15.39 13.96
CA THR A 22 -30.14 -14.77 15.18
C THR A 22 -29.67 -13.34 14.86
N LYS A 23 -29.44 -12.54 15.90
CA LYS A 23 -28.83 -11.21 15.68
C LYS A 23 -27.31 -11.28 15.57
N PHE A 24 -26.70 -12.22 16.26
CA PHE A 24 -25.26 -12.38 16.33
C PHE A 24 -24.90 -13.87 16.23
N LEU A 25 -23.92 -14.20 15.41
CA LEU A 25 -23.38 -15.55 15.28
C LEU A 25 -21.85 -15.47 15.42
N HIS A 26 -21.33 -15.90 16.57
CA HIS A 26 -19.90 -15.94 16.83
C HIS A 26 -19.46 -17.40 17.03
N ILE A 27 -18.56 -17.85 16.17
CA ILE A 27 -18.00 -19.20 16.21
C ILE A 27 -16.48 -19.06 16.25
N ASN A 28 -15.87 -19.63 17.28
CA ASN A 28 -14.42 -19.76 17.38
C ASN A 28 -14.07 -21.22 17.67
N MET A 29 -13.31 -21.85 16.79
CA MET A 29 -12.92 -23.26 16.93
C MET A 29 -11.40 -23.40 16.93
N GLU A 30 -10.86 -23.97 17.98
CA GLU A 30 -9.42 -24.22 18.14
C GLU A 30 -8.99 -25.62 17.64
N ASP A 31 -9.94 -26.49 17.31
CA ASP A 31 -9.65 -27.85 16.82
C ASP A 31 -9.34 -27.81 15.30
N PRO A 32 -8.10 -28.13 14.90
CA PRO A 32 -7.66 -27.98 13.52
C PRO A 32 -8.13 -29.10 12.56
N THR A 33 -8.93 -30.05 13.04
CA THR A 33 -9.27 -31.27 12.29
C THR A 33 -10.71 -31.34 11.81
N THR A 34 -11.53 -30.30 12.08
CA THR A 34 -12.97 -30.34 11.82
C THR A 34 -13.46 -29.12 11.07
N ASP A 35 -14.45 -29.34 10.21
CA ASP A 35 -15.17 -28.27 9.53
C ASP A 35 -16.03 -27.52 10.55
N ILE A 36 -16.10 -26.19 10.43
CA ILE A 36 -16.97 -25.39 11.29
C ILE A 36 -18.41 -25.50 10.81
N ILE A 37 -18.64 -25.30 9.50
CA ILE A 37 -19.95 -25.37 8.86
C ILE A 37 -19.85 -26.29 7.66
N ASP A 38 -20.62 -27.38 7.66
CA ASP A 38 -20.64 -28.40 6.59
C ASP A 38 -22.06 -28.69 6.13
N ALA A 39 -22.35 -28.38 4.86
CA ALA A 39 -23.58 -28.76 4.18
C ALA A 39 -23.33 -29.89 3.22
N PHE A 40 -23.71 -31.14 3.58
CA PHE A 40 -23.63 -32.30 2.71
C PHE A 40 -25.02 -32.67 2.21
N ASN A 41 -25.25 -32.56 0.90
CA ASN A 41 -26.53 -32.86 0.26
C ASN A 41 -27.73 -32.14 0.93
N GLY A 42 -27.52 -30.91 1.40
CA GLY A 42 -28.50 -30.13 2.15
C GLY A 42 -28.28 -28.63 1.99
N GLU A 43 -29.08 -27.83 2.67
CA GLU A 43 -29.01 -26.37 2.60
C GLU A 43 -28.94 -25.74 3.99
N ILE A 44 -27.94 -24.90 4.22
CA ILE A 44 -27.80 -24.07 5.43
C ILE A 44 -27.98 -22.60 5.03
N ASN A 45 -28.96 -21.94 5.64
CA ASN A 45 -29.17 -20.50 5.50
C ASN A 45 -28.83 -19.81 6.81
N ILE A 46 -27.87 -18.92 6.81
CA ILE A 46 -27.42 -18.11 7.94
C ILE A 46 -27.83 -16.67 7.67
N GLY A 47 -28.96 -16.27 8.24
CA GLY A 47 -29.71 -15.08 7.82
C GLY A 47 -30.40 -15.26 6.46
N THR A 48 -31.14 -14.24 6.05
CA THR A 48 -31.76 -14.13 4.73
C THR A 48 -31.59 -12.70 4.19
N ASN A 49 -31.82 -12.48 2.92
CA ASN A 49 -31.75 -11.14 2.34
C ASN A 49 -32.72 -10.16 3.02
N ASP A 50 -33.92 -10.63 3.39
CA ASP A 50 -34.93 -9.81 4.06
C ASP A 50 -34.69 -9.67 5.57
N ASN A 51 -33.90 -10.56 6.15
CA ASN A 51 -33.59 -10.57 7.59
C ASN A 51 -32.12 -11.00 7.81
N PRO A 52 -31.17 -10.13 7.46
CA PRO A 52 -29.74 -10.41 7.64
C PRO A 52 -29.39 -10.51 9.13
N ILE A 53 -28.32 -11.26 9.42
CA ILE A 53 -27.72 -11.28 10.75
C ILE A 53 -26.89 -10.00 10.94
N ASN A 54 -27.02 -9.31 12.06
CA ASN A 54 -26.28 -8.07 12.31
C ASN A 54 -24.76 -8.28 12.24
N GLU A 55 -24.28 -9.40 12.83
CA GLU A 55 -22.86 -9.71 12.85
C GLU A 55 -22.62 -11.23 12.83
N VAL A 56 -21.73 -11.66 11.94
CA VAL A 56 -21.22 -13.02 11.84
C VAL A 56 -19.71 -13.00 12.01
N LEU A 57 -19.18 -13.65 13.03
CA LEU A 57 -17.75 -13.84 13.25
C LEU A 57 -17.44 -15.34 13.26
N ILE A 58 -16.63 -15.80 12.33
CA ILE A 58 -16.17 -17.17 12.22
C ILE A 58 -14.66 -17.16 12.23
N SER A 59 -14.05 -17.83 13.21
CA SER A 59 -12.61 -17.95 13.29
C SER A 59 -12.21 -19.37 13.68
N GLY A 60 -11.08 -19.83 13.13
CA GLY A 60 -10.58 -21.16 13.41
C GLY A 60 -9.14 -21.37 13.01
N ARG A 61 -8.63 -22.59 13.19
CA ARG A 61 -7.31 -23.02 12.75
C ARG A 61 -7.45 -24.16 11.79
N VAL A 62 -6.99 -23.97 10.57
CA VAL A 62 -7.01 -24.99 9.52
C VAL A 62 -5.60 -25.53 9.30
N TYR A 63 -5.35 -26.77 9.72
CA TYR A 63 -4.05 -27.45 9.54
C TYR A 63 -4.06 -28.55 8.49
N SER A 64 -5.22 -29.12 8.23
CA SER A 64 -5.43 -30.17 7.24
C SER A 64 -6.85 -30.04 6.68
N ARG A 65 -7.15 -30.75 5.62
CA ARG A 65 -8.50 -30.77 5.05
C ARG A 65 -9.61 -31.16 6.04
N PRO A 66 -10.79 -30.71 5.82
CA PRO A 66 -11.34 -29.71 4.88
C PRO A 66 -11.33 -28.30 5.48
N GLY A 67 -11.83 -27.29 4.74
CA GLY A 67 -11.89 -25.90 5.16
C GLY A 67 -12.83 -25.60 6.32
N GLU A 68 -12.91 -24.34 6.76
CA GLU A 68 -13.81 -23.94 7.85
C GLU A 68 -15.28 -23.94 7.42
N ILE A 69 -15.54 -23.49 6.18
CA ILE A 69 -16.87 -23.45 5.57
C ILE A 69 -16.83 -24.32 4.32
N VAL A 70 -17.54 -25.44 4.36
CA VAL A 70 -17.49 -26.44 3.30
C VAL A 70 -18.88 -26.88 2.85
N ALA A 71 -19.03 -27.08 1.55
CA ALA A 71 -20.25 -27.62 0.97
C ALA A 71 -19.92 -28.84 0.11
N GLY A 72 -20.68 -29.92 0.25
CA GLY A 72 -20.44 -31.17 -0.47
C GLY A 72 -21.69 -31.82 -1.00
N ASN A 73 -21.56 -32.49 -2.17
CA ASN A 73 -22.58 -33.33 -2.80
C ASN A 73 -23.96 -32.65 -2.92
N ASN A 74 -24.08 -31.63 -3.74
CA ASN A 74 -25.24 -30.75 -3.86
C ASN A 74 -25.51 -29.90 -2.57
N GLY A 75 -24.52 -29.73 -1.70
CA GLY A 75 -24.65 -28.90 -0.51
C GLY A 75 -24.69 -27.42 -0.86
N LYS A 76 -25.49 -26.68 -0.10
CA LYS A 76 -25.62 -25.23 -0.27
C LYS A 76 -25.51 -24.50 1.05
N ILE A 77 -24.68 -23.47 1.09
CA ILE A 77 -24.54 -22.58 2.25
C ILE A 77 -24.77 -21.14 1.78
N ASN A 78 -25.68 -20.45 2.45
CA ASN A 78 -25.98 -19.06 2.18
C ASN A 78 -25.77 -18.23 3.44
N PHE A 79 -24.96 -17.20 3.33
CA PHE A 79 -24.78 -16.18 4.35
C PHE A 79 -25.39 -14.86 3.91
N PHE A 80 -26.19 -14.26 4.78
CA PHE A 80 -26.68 -12.91 4.66
C PHE A 80 -26.51 -12.18 6.00
N ALA A 81 -25.58 -11.24 6.05
CA ALA A 81 -25.28 -10.47 7.25
C ALA A 81 -25.11 -8.99 6.96
N ASP A 82 -25.19 -8.15 7.99
CA ASP A 82 -24.79 -6.76 7.86
C ASP A 82 -23.27 -6.64 7.90
N ASN A 83 -22.64 -7.30 8.88
CA ASN A 83 -21.19 -7.36 9.03
C ASN A 83 -20.74 -8.81 9.16
N MET A 84 -19.66 -9.17 8.47
CA MET A 84 -19.13 -10.53 8.50
C MET A 84 -17.61 -10.53 8.51
N GLU A 85 -17.03 -11.33 9.42
CA GLU A 85 -15.61 -11.66 9.38
C GLU A 85 -15.44 -13.19 9.42
N ILE A 86 -14.69 -13.70 8.44
CA ILE A 86 -14.31 -15.12 8.34
C ILE A 86 -12.79 -15.15 8.32
N SER A 87 -12.17 -15.79 9.30
CA SER A 87 -10.72 -15.84 9.41
C SER A 87 -10.21 -17.23 9.77
N SER A 88 -9.12 -17.65 9.12
CA SER A 88 -8.41 -18.87 9.50
C SER A 88 -6.94 -18.58 9.78
N GLU A 89 -6.42 -19.12 10.87
CA GLU A 89 -4.99 -19.22 11.10
C GLU A 89 -4.47 -20.51 10.46
N GLY A 90 -3.91 -20.40 9.26
CA GLY A 90 -3.27 -21.52 8.57
C GLY A 90 -1.86 -21.81 9.13
N ASN A 91 -1.39 -23.06 8.99
CA ASN A 91 -0.01 -23.45 9.30
C ASN A 91 1.02 -23.06 8.23
N GLY A 92 0.68 -22.11 7.33
CA GLY A 92 1.50 -21.74 6.17
C GLY A 92 1.36 -22.69 4.99
N ASN A 93 0.50 -23.69 5.04
CA ASN A 93 0.21 -24.57 3.91
C ASN A 93 -0.70 -23.87 2.92
N LYS A 94 -0.17 -23.54 1.74
CA LYS A 94 -0.86 -22.80 0.67
C LYS A 94 -2.06 -23.52 0.06
N PHE A 95 -2.30 -24.75 0.41
CA PHE A 95 -3.35 -25.61 -0.18
C PHE A 95 -4.52 -25.88 0.76
N VAL A 96 -4.61 -25.16 1.86
CA VAL A 96 -5.75 -25.24 2.78
C VAL A 96 -6.66 -24.06 2.52
N PHE A 97 -7.92 -24.32 2.24
CA PHE A 97 -8.91 -23.29 1.96
C PHE A 97 -9.77 -23.02 3.20
N THR A 98 -10.04 -21.74 3.44
CA THR A 98 -10.99 -21.30 4.46
C THR A 98 -12.43 -21.54 4.00
N ILE A 99 -12.68 -21.40 2.69
CA ILE A 99 -13.99 -21.59 2.06
C ILE A 99 -13.80 -22.53 0.89
N GLU A 100 -14.45 -23.69 0.90
CA GLU A 100 -14.24 -24.73 -0.10
C GLU A 100 -15.51 -25.57 -0.38
N PRO A 101 -16.10 -25.56 -1.58
CA PRO A 101 -16.92 -26.66 -2.08
C PRO A 101 -16.02 -27.85 -2.40
N TYR A 102 -16.22 -28.97 -1.70
CA TYR A 102 -15.35 -30.16 -1.84
C TYR A 102 -15.94 -31.29 -2.68
N SER A 103 -17.13 -31.09 -3.25
CA SER A 103 -17.72 -32.04 -4.21
C SER A 103 -18.69 -31.36 -5.19
N SER A 104 -19.18 -32.12 -6.18
CA SER A 104 -19.94 -31.58 -7.31
C SER A 104 -21.26 -30.92 -6.93
N ASN A 105 -21.68 -29.95 -7.73
CA ASN A 105 -22.93 -29.19 -7.64
C ASN A 105 -23.11 -28.48 -6.28
N SER A 106 -22.02 -28.09 -5.64
CA SER A 106 -22.05 -27.43 -4.34
C SER A 106 -21.93 -25.93 -4.49
N MET A 107 -22.56 -25.18 -3.58
CA MET A 107 -22.61 -23.73 -3.67
C MET A 107 -22.42 -23.07 -2.32
N ILE A 108 -21.57 -22.04 -2.28
CA ILE A 108 -21.39 -21.19 -1.10
C ILE A 108 -21.62 -19.75 -1.52
N ASN A 109 -22.63 -19.11 -0.95
CA ASN A 109 -22.96 -17.69 -1.16
C ASN A 109 -22.66 -16.89 0.10
N ILE A 110 -21.89 -15.84 -0.01
CA ILE A 110 -21.50 -14.96 1.10
C ILE A 110 -21.84 -13.53 0.73
N ASN A 111 -22.79 -12.94 1.46
CA ASN A 111 -23.26 -11.59 1.24
C ASN A 111 -23.28 -10.80 2.53
N ALA A 112 -22.69 -9.61 2.50
CA ALA A 112 -22.73 -8.66 3.59
C ALA A 112 -23.19 -7.28 3.11
N ASN A 113 -24.10 -6.66 3.85
CA ASN A 113 -24.66 -5.36 3.48
C ASN A 113 -23.69 -4.20 3.77
N ASN A 114 -22.88 -4.31 4.83
CA ASN A 114 -21.94 -3.26 5.24
C ASN A 114 -20.49 -3.70 5.01
N ASN A 115 -20.01 -4.73 5.73
CA ASN A 115 -18.61 -5.13 5.67
C ASN A 115 -18.47 -6.65 5.64
N LEU A 116 -17.72 -7.14 4.67
CA LEU A 116 -17.26 -8.52 4.57
C LEU A 116 -15.74 -8.55 4.64
N LYS A 117 -15.19 -9.26 5.61
CA LYS A 117 -13.75 -9.49 5.72
C LYS A 117 -13.44 -10.98 5.72
N ILE A 118 -12.57 -11.39 4.81
CA ILE A 118 -12.11 -12.78 4.69
C ILE A 118 -10.59 -12.79 4.82
N ARG A 119 -10.08 -13.53 5.81
CA ARG A 119 -8.65 -13.79 5.99
C ARG A 119 -8.39 -15.27 5.82
N GLY A 120 -7.76 -15.64 4.73
CA GLY A 120 -7.45 -17.01 4.35
C GLY A 120 -7.76 -17.28 2.88
N ASN A 121 -7.39 -18.46 2.40
CA ASN A 121 -7.54 -18.82 1.00
C ASN A 121 -8.98 -19.25 0.68
N ILE A 122 -9.41 -18.94 -0.51
CA ILE A 122 -10.71 -19.33 -1.05
C ILE A 122 -10.45 -20.24 -2.25
N GLY A 123 -11.14 -21.38 -2.34
CA GLY A 123 -10.87 -22.24 -3.49
C GLY A 123 -11.87 -23.33 -3.79
N ILE A 124 -11.85 -23.78 -5.03
CA ILE A 124 -12.58 -24.95 -5.52
C ILE A 124 -11.57 -25.91 -6.15
N GLY A 125 -11.52 -27.13 -5.60
CA GLY A 125 -10.59 -28.14 -6.07
C GLY A 125 -9.24 -28.13 -5.38
N TYR A 126 -8.62 -29.30 -5.30
CA TYR A 126 -7.38 -29.50 -4.56
C TYR A 126 -6.14 -29.40 -5.45
N LEU A 127 -5.22 -28.52 -5.07
CA LEU A 127 -3.94 -28.36 -5.75
C LEU A 127 -2.75 -29.08 -5.04
N GLY A 128 -3.03 -29.93 -4.03
CA GLY A 128 -1.99 -30.70 -3.34
C GLY A 128 -1.54 -31.96 -4.08
N ASN A 129 -0.41 -32.53 -3.67
CA ASN A 129 0.10 -33.77 -4.21
C ASN A 129 -0.91 -34.91 -4.08
N PHE A 130 -1.36 -35.43 -5.20
CA PHE A 130 -2.27 -36.56 -5.30
C PHE A 130 -1.53 -37.84 -4.87
N VAL A 131 -1.51 -38.13 -3.57
CA VAL A 131 -0.97 -39.39 -3.07
C VAL A 131 -2.13 -40.32 -2.73
N GLY A 132 -2.48 -41.21 -3.64
CA GLY A 132 -3.08 -42.51 -3.38
C GLY A 132 -4.49 -42.53 -2.76
N GLY A 133 -5.46 -41.76 -3.23
CA GLY A 133 -6.87 -41.88 -2.89
C GLY A 133 -7.76 -41.66 -4.10
N SER A 134 -8.92 -42.31 -4.19
CA SER A 134 -9.88 -42.09 -5.26
C SER A 134 -10.37 -40.65 -5.21
N LEU A 135 -9.90 -39.83 -6.16
CA LEU A 135 -10.24 -38.43 -6.26
C LEU A 135 -11.69 -38.30 -6.70
N ALA A 136 -12.53 -37.72 -5.87
CA ALA A 136 -13.87 -37.31 -6.28
C ALA A 136 -13.76 -36.20 -7.34
N ALA A 137 -14.49 -36.36 -8.43
CA ALA A 137 -14.65 -35.28 -9.41
C ALA A 137 -15.40 -34.11 -8.73
N ILE A 138 -14.96 -32.87 -8.96
CA ILE A 138 -15.68 -31.66 -8.54
C ILE A 138 -16.15 -30.95 -9.79
N LYS A 139 -17.47 -30.87 -9.99
CA LYS A 139 -18.10 -30.26 -11.16
C LYS A 139 -19.22 -29.33 -10.75
N ASN A 140 -19.42 -28.26 -11.51
CA ASN A 140 -20.53 -27.31 -11.35
C ASN A 140 -20.58 -26.73 -9.91
N SER A 141 -19.43 -26.48 -9.29
CA SER A 141 -19.40 -25.93 -7.95
C SER A 141 -19.09 -24.44 -7.97
N GLN A 142 -19.69 -23.71 -7.05
CA GLN A 142 -19.67 -22.25 -7.09
C GLN A 142 -19.38 -21.64 -5.71
N ILE A 143 -18.61 -20.56 -5.72
CA ILE A 143 -18.49 -19.63 -4.60
C ILE A 143 -18.88 -18.24 -5.11
N ASN A 144 -19.88 -17.63 -4.48
CA ASN A 144 -20.34 -16.29 -4.82
C ASN A 144 -20.10 -15.37 -3.65
N ILE A 145 -19.32 -14.31 -3.85
CA ILE A 145 -18.97 -13.33 -2.83
C ILE A 145 -19.56 -11.97 -3.21
N ASN A 146 -20.49 -11.52 -2.40
CA ASN A 146 -21.17 -10.23 -2.49
C ASN A 146 -21.96 -10.01 -3.78
N ASN A 147 -22.46 -11.08 -4.42
CA ASN A 147 -23.23 -11.00 -5.65
C ASN A 147 -24.65 -10.44 -5.44
N SER A 148 -25.14 -10.40 -4.21
CA SER A 148 -26.50 -9.94 -3.86
C SER A 148 -26.52 -8.82 -2.85
N SER A 149 -25.39 -8.20 -2.55
CA SER A 149 -25.24 -7.10 -1.60
C SER A 149 -24.18 -6.09 -2.06
N ASN A 150 -24.11 -4.93 -1.42
CA ASN A 150 -23.26 -3.82 -1.82
C ASN A 150 -22.24 -3.42 -0.74
N GLY A 151 -22.00 -4.26 0.26
CA GLY A 151 -21.06 -3.97 1.32
C GLY A 151 -19.60 -4.00 0.86
N THR A 152 -18.75 -3.36 1.64
CA THR A 152 -17.30 -3.40 1.47
C THR A 152 -16.77 -4.82 1.58
N VAL A 153 -15.95 -5.26 0.64
CA VAL A 153 -15.35 -6.59 0.58
C VAL A 153 -13.84 -6.49 0.76
N GLN A 154 -13.30 -7.12 1.79
CA GLN A 154 -11.86 -7.16 2.07
C GLN A 154 -11.38 -8.61 2.13
N ILE A 155 -10.51 -9.01 1.20
CA ILE A 155 -9.97 -10.36 1.11
C ILE A 155 -8.45 -10.31 1.30
N GLU A 156 -7.94 -10.99 2.32
CA GLU A 156 -6.51 -11.20 2.57
C GLU A 156 -6.20 -12.69 2.43
N GLY A 157 -5.86 -13.13 1.22
CA GLY A 157 -5.61 -14.53 0.88
C GLY A 157 -5.65 -14.76 -0.62
N ASP A 158 -5.25 -15.96 -1.03
CA ASP A 158 -5.23 -16.34 -2.43
C ASP A 158 -6.57 -16.98 -2.85
N ILE A 159 -6.93 -16.82 -4.12
CA ILE A 159 -8.11 -17.45 -4.73
C ILE A 159 -7.64 -18.51 -5.72
N TYR A 160 -8.19 -19.72 -5.62
CA TYR A 160 -7.82 -20.86 -6.46
C TYR A 160 -9.05 -21.53 -7.07
N THR A 161 -9.06 -21.73 -8.39
CA THR A 161 -10.10 -22.52 -9.06
C THR A 161 -9.43 -23.57 -9.95
N ALA A 162 -9.80 -24.83 -9.76
CA ALA A 162 -9.30 -25.92 -10.58
C ALA A 162 -10.36 -26.36 -11.61
N ASN A 163 -9.95 -26.36 -12.89
CA ASN A 163 -10.67 -26.97 -14.00
C ASN A 163 -9.68 -27.87 -14.73
N ILE A 164 -9.69 -29.18 -14.39
CA ILE A 164 -8.68 -30.15 -14.80
C ILE A 164 -9.38 -31.35 -15.39
N LEU A 165 -9.00 -31.75 -16.61
CA LEU A 165 -9.35 -33.03 -17.19
C LEU A 165 -8.10 -33.90 -17.32
N ASN A 166 -7.95 -34.89 -16.45
CA ASN A 166 -6.83 -35.84 -16.48
C ASN A 166 -7.32 -37.25 -16.16
N ALA A 167 -6.61 -38.29 -16.59
CA ALA A 167 -6.97 -39.70 -16.45
C ALA A 167 -7.61 -40.08 -15.11
N GLY A 168 -8.94 -40.08 -15.05
CA GLY A 168 -9.73 -40.40 -13.85
C GLY A 168 -10.00 -39.22 -12.89
N ILE A 169 -9.54 -37.99 -13.20
CA ILE A 169 -9.82 -36.78 -12.43
C ILE A 169 -10.55 -35.80 -13.37
N GLU A 170 -11.69 -35.32 -12.95
CA GLU A 170 -12.45 -34.35 -13.72
C GLU A 170 -12.94 -33.23 -12.82
N TYR A 171 -12.24 -32.07 -12.89
CA TYR A 171 -12.69 -30.79 -12.33
C TYR A 171 -13.14 -29.94 -13.49
N ARG A 172 -14.40 -29.53 -13.54
CA ARG A 172 -14.92 -28.67 -14.61
C ARG A 172 -16.13 -27.87 -14.15
N ASP A 173 -16.38 -26.80 -14.88
CA ASP A 173 -17.53 -25.92 -14.68
C ASP A 173 -17.59 -25.38 -13.24
N ASN A 174 -16.40 -25.11 -12.65
CA ASN A 174 -16.24 -24.56 -11.31
C ASN A 174 -15.98 -23.07 -11.40
N ASN A 175 -16.75 -22.28 -10.64
CA ASN A 175 -16.71 -20.82 -10.70
C ASN A 175 -16.55 -20.18 -9.32
N ILE A 176 -15.78 -19.11 -9.26
CA ILE A 176 -15.71 -18.19 -8.11
C ILE A 176 -16.02 -16.78 -8.59
N ASP A 177 -17.14 -16.24 -8.17
CA ASP A 177 -17.56 -14.89 -8.50
C ASP A 177 -17.32 -13.96 -7.31
N VAL A 178 -16.59 -12.87 -7.52
CA VAL A 178 -16.27 -11.87 -6.49
C VAL A 178 -16.61 -10.48 -7.01
N ILE A 179 -17.46 -9.74 -6.27
CA ILE A 179 -17.83 -8.38 -6.62
C ILE A 179 -17.37 -7.43 -5.52
N MET A 180 -16.54 -6.46 -5.91
CA MET A 180 -16.02 -5.39 -5.08
C MET A 180 -16.43 -4.04 -5.68
N GLN A 181 -17.16 -3.22 -4.94
CA GLN A 181 -17.86 -2.05 -5.52
C GLN A 181 -17.69 -0.74 -4.75
N ASP A 182 -16.65 -0.61 -3.94
CA ASP A 182 -16.33 0.65 -3.28
C ASP A 182 -14.81 0.79 -3.05
N GLU A 183 -14.37 2.01 -2.74
CA GLU A 183 -12.96 2.38 -2.56
C GLU A 183 -12.25 1.70 -1.38
N ASN A 184 -13.00 1.14 -0.42
CA ASN A 184 -12.48 0.42 0.73
C ASN A 184 -12.41 -1.09 0.49
N SER A 185 -12.99 -1.56 -0.61
CA SER A 185 -12.93 -2.96 -1.03
C SER A 185 -11.58 -3.29 -1.64
N TYR A 186 -11.00 -4.41 -1.19
CA TYR A 186 -9.74 -4.88 -1.75
C TYR A 186 -9.55 -6.40 -1.71
N LEU A 187 -8.80 -6.89 -2.69
CA LEU A 187 -8.19 -8.20 -2.70
C LEU A 187 -6.67 -8.05 -2.52
N LYS A 188 -6.11 -8.66 -1.47
CA LYS A 188 -4.67 -8.76 -1.26
C LYS A 188 -4.28 -10.23 -1.34
N GLY A 189 -3.84 -10.66 -2.51
CA GLY A 189 -3.57 -12.06 -2.81
C GLY A 189 -3.31 -12.26 -4.29
N LYS A 190 -3.06 -13.50 -4.68
CA LYS A 190 -3.04 -13.90 -6.09
C LYS A 190 -4.31 -14.68 -6.43
N VAL A 191 -4.68 -14.64 -7.70
CA VAL A 191 -5.73 -15.49 -8.27
C VAL A 191 -5.06 -16.53 -9.17
N VAL A 192 -5.43 -17.79 -9.01
CA VAL A 192 -4.84 -18.89 -9.79
C VAL A 192 -5.95 -19.82 -10.29
N ASP A 193 -6.39 -19.58 -11.50
CA ASP A 193 -7.23 -20.50 -12.23
C ASP A 193 -6.35 -21.54 -12.92
N TYR A 194 -6.50 -22.78 -12.54
CA TYR A 194 -5.67 -23.86 -13.01
C TYR A 194 -6.39 -24.72 -14.07
N TYR A 195 -5.89 -24.68 -15.30
CA TYR A 195 -6.40 -25.45 -16.42
C TYR A 195 -5.37 -26.48 -16.87
N TYR A 196 -5.78 -27.75 -16.96
CA TYR A 196 -4.94 -28.81 -17.48
C TYR A 196 -5.76 -29.77 -18.37
N ASN A 197 -5.32 -29.99 -19.61
CA ASN A 197 -5.98 -30.84 -20.60
C ASN A 197 -7.48 -30.53 -20.82
N VAL A 198 -7.98 -29.38 -20.46
CA VAL A 198 -9.25 -28.88 -20.92
C VAL A 198 -9.05 -28.57 -22.40
N ASN A 199 -9.77 -29.26 -23.28
CA ASN A 199 -9.59 -29.16 -24.72
C ASN A 199 -9.52 -27.68 -25.14
N ASN A 200 -8.65 -27.41 -26.14
CA ASN A 200 -8.55 -26.10 -26.79
C ASN A 200 -9.81 -25.73 -27.62
N ASP A 201 -10.98 -26.20 -27.20
CA ASP A 201 -12.19 -25.77 -27.82
C ASP A 201 -12.47 -24.31 -27.53
N SER A 202 -12.95 -23.64 -28.52
CA SER A 202 -13.34 -22.24 -28.61
C SER A 202 -14.38 -21.79 -27.57
N ASP A 203 -14.67 -22.62 -26.60
CA ASP A 203 -15.65 -22.34 -25.56
C ASP A 203 -15.02 -21.53 -24.41
N ARG A 204 -15.78 -20.55 -23.96
CA ARG A 204 -15.44 -19.70 -22.83
C ARG A 204 -15.07 -20.56 -21.62
N ARG A 205 -13.94 -20.23 -20.97
CA ARG A 205 -13.49 -20.96 -19.79
C ARG A 205 -14.30 -20.55 -18.57
N GLU A 206 -14.53 -21.51 -17.68
CA GLU A 206 -15.08 -21.26 -16.36
C GLU A 206 -13.96 -21.13 -15.34
N GLY A 207 -14.13 -20.34 -14.29
CA GLY A 207 -13.10 -20.09 -13.27
C GLY A 207 -13.42 -18.90 -12.40
N THR A 208 -12.43 -18.08 -12.08
CA THR A 208 -12.63 -16.90 -11.24
C THR A 208 -13.04 -15.69 -12.08
N HIS A 209 -14.16 -15.08 -11.71
CA HIS A 209 -14.69 -13.84 -12.26
C HIS A 209 -14.59 -12.75 -11.18
N LEU A 210 -13.72 -11.77 -11.38
CA LEU A 210 -13.49 -10.67 -10.44
C LEU A 210 -14.00 -9.37 -11.03
N SER A 211 -14.93 -8.72 -10.32
CA SER A 211 -15.40 -7.37 -10.63
C SER A 211 -14.84 -6.39 -9.60
N LEU A 212 -14.01 -5.47 -10.08
CA LEU A 212 -13.46 -4.34 -9.34
C LEU A 212 -14.06 -3.06 -9.90
N ILE A 213 -14.94 -2.41 -9.16
CA ILE A 213 -15.61 -1.18 -9.61
C ILE A 213 -15.59 -0.12 -8.50
N ASN A 214 -15.81 1.14 -8.87
CA ASN A 214 -15.94 2.28 -7.96
C ASN A 214 -14.75 2.46 -6.99
N GLY A 215 -13.53 2.30 -7.49
CA GLY A 215 -12.31 2.55 -6.70
C GLY A 215 -11.78 1.35 -5.92
N SER A 216 -12.35 0.17 -6.10
CA SER A 216 -11.85 -1.05 -5.46
C SER A 216 -10.46 -1.46 -5.98
N LYS A 217 -9.75 -2.28 -5.20
CA LYS A 217 -8.33 -2.54 -5.42
C LYS A 217 -7.98 -4.02 -5.39
N TRP A 218 -7.04 -4.40 -6.26
CA TRP A 218 -6.37 -5.70 -6.20
C TRP A 218 -4.86 -5.53 -6.04
N ASP A 219 -4.35 -5.86 -4.86
CA ASP A 219 -2.92 -5.91 -4.57
C ASP A 219 -2.40 -7.34 -4.88
N MET A 220 -1.84 -7.53 -6.06
CA MET A 220 -1.32 -8.83 -6.48
C MET A 220 -0.07 -9.20 -5.69
N THR A 221 -0.11 -10.30 -4.93
CA THR A 221 1.05 -10.80 -4.17
C THR A 221 1.97 -11.70 -4.99
N GLY A 222 1.54 -12.10 -6.18
CA GLY A 222 2.29 -12.92 -7.14
C GLY A 222 1.67 -12.88 -8.53
N SER A 223 2.31 -13.51 -9.51
CA SER A 223 1.70 -13.70 -10.83
C SER A 223 0.35 -14.39 -10.71
N SER A 224 -0.62 -13.93 -11.47
CA SER A 224 -2.02 -14.34 -11.36
C SER A 224 -2.59 -14.73 -12.70
N TYR A 225 -3.50 -15.68 -12.66
CA TYR A 225 -4.18 -16.28 -13.81
C TYR A 225 -5.66 -16.30 -13.47
N ILE A 226 -6.45 -15.51 -14.17
CA ILE A 226 -7.87 -15.30 -13.88
C ILE A 226 -8.70 -15.55 -15.14
N THR A 227 -9.93 -15.94 -14.98
CA THR A 227 -10.82 -16.22 -16.12
C THR A 227 -11.39 -14.94 -16.72
N ASP A 228 -12.11 -14.15 -15.96
CA ASP A 228 -12.65 -12.85 -16.39
C ASP A 228 -12.29 -11.76 -15.39
N LEU A 229 -11.97 -10.58 -15.89
CA LEU A 229 -11.74 -9.39 -15.09
C LEU A 229 -12.61 -8.23 -15.58
N ASN A 230 -13.49 -7.74 -14.73
CA ASN A 230 -14.19 -6.49 -14.93
C ASN A 230 -13.49 -5.40 -14.10
N LEU A 231 -12.86 -4.43 -14.76
CA LEU A 231 -12.10 -3.36 -14.14
C LEU A 231 -12.72 -1.99 -14.46
N GLY A 232 -13.57 -1.52 -13.56
CA GLY A 232 -14.33 -0.29 -13.71
C GLY A 232 -13.63 0.95 -13.20
N GLU A 233 -14.37 2.04 -13.20
CA GLU A 233 -13.88 3.39 -12.93
C GLU A 233 -13.15 3.50 -11.58
N ASN A 234 -12.01 4.18 -11.59
CA ASN A 234 -11.12 4.44 -10.45
C ASN A 234 -10.58 3.18 -9.74
N SER A 235 -10.89 1.99 -10.24
CA SER A 235 -10.39 0.75 -9.65
C SER A 235 -8.98 0.45 -10.11
N VAL A 236 -8.22 -0.29 -9.29
CA VAL A 236 -6.79 -0.46 -9.50
C VAL A 236 -6.35 -1.91 -9.33
N VAL A 237 -5.53 -2.39 -10.25
CA VAL A 237 -4.80 -3.65 -10.13
C VAL A 237 -3.31 -3.34 -9.99
N ASN A 238 -2.73 -3.64 -8.83
CA ASN A 238 -1.33 -3.40 -8.52
C ASN A 238 -0.47 -4.63 -8.81
N LEU A 239 0.03 -4.79 -10.04
CA LEU A 239 1.02 -5.81 -10.36
C LEU A 239 2.33 -5.52 -9.61
N ASN A 240 2.62 -4.24 -9.38
CA ASN A 240 3.81 -3.77 -8.69
C ASN A 240 3.73 -3.82 -7.15
N TYR A 241 2.65 -4.35 -6.57
CA TYR A 241 2.49 -4.42 -5.12
C TYR A 241 3.70 -5.04 -4.42
N SER A 242 4.21 -4.36 -3.40
CA SER A 242 5.31 -4.83 -2.54
C SER A 242 5.09 -4.34 -1.11
N SER A 243 5.49 -5.15 -0.14
CA SER A 243 5.51 -4.77 1.27
C SER A 243 6.69 -5.46 1.97
N ASP A 244 7.01 -5.06 3.19
CA ASP A 244 8.10 -5.67 3.99
C ASP A 244 7.86 -7.18 4.23
N VAL A 245 6.59 -7.59 4.32
CA VAL A 245 6.20 -9.00 4.52
C VAL A 245 6.14 -9.77 3.19
N ILE A 246 5.78 -9.11 2.10
CA ILE A 246 5.63 -9.70 0.77
C ILE A 246 6.45 -8.85 -0.22
N PRO A 247 7.78 -8.97 -0.22
CA PRO A 247 8.62 -8.21 -1.13
C PRO A 247 8.44 -8.69 -2.57
N LYS A 248 8.44 -7.75 -3.51
CA LYS A 248 8.41 -8.05 -4.93
C LYS A 248 9.83 -8.26 -5.45
N ASN A 249 10.18 -9.50 -5.76
CA ASN A 249 11.51 -9.86 -6.22
C ASN A 249 11.62 -10.05 -7.75
N ASN A 250 10.48 -10.22 -8.44
CA ASN A 250 10.42 -10.49 -9.88
C ASN A 250 9.26 -9.75 -10.51
N TYR A 251 9.33 -9.50 -11.81
CA TYR A 251 8.19 -9.03 -12.59
C TYR A 251 7.04 -10.03 -12.53
N ARG A 252 5.82 -9.51 -12.47
CA ARG A 252 4.60 -10.31 -12.40
C ARG A 252 3.90 -10.37 -13.74
N VAL A 253 3.17 -11.47 -13.91
CA VAL A 253 2.29 -11.69 -15.05
C VAL A 253 0.86 -11.74 -14.54
N LEU A 254 -0.02 -10.98 -15.20
CA LEU A 254 -1.46 -11.15 -15.13
C LEU A 254 -1.92 -11.77 -16.45
N ARG A 255 -2.58 -12.94 -16.39
CA ARG A 255 -3.23 -13.54 -17.55
C ARG A 255 -4.73 -13.58 -17.31
N VAL A 256 -5.48 -12.99 -18.23
CA VAL A 256 -6.92 -13.09 -18.31
C VAL A 256 -7.25 -14.10 -19.43
N TYR A 257 -7.89 -15.19 -19.09
CA TYR A 257 -8.14 -16.28 -20.03
C TYR A 257 -9.31 -16.01 -20.99
N ASN A 258 -10.34 -15.33 -20.51
CA ASN A 258 -11.45 -14.82 -21.33
C ASN A 258 -11.30 -13.30 -21.49
N ASP A 259 -12.17 -12.52 -20.88
CA ASP A 259 -12.34 -11.12 -21.21
C ASP A 259 -11.85 -10.18 -20.11
N LEU A 260 -11.25 -9.09 -20.53
CA LEU A 260 -11.05 -7.88 -19.75
C LEU A 260 -12.06 -6.84 -20.21
N ILE A 261 -13.00 -6.51 -19.33
CA ILE A 261 -14.05 -5.53 -19.63
C ILE A 261 -14.04 -4.41 -18.58
N GLY A 262 -14.81 -3.36 -18.84
CA GLY A 262 -14.95 -2.22 -17.96
C GLY A 262 -14.36 -0.95 -18.56
N ASN A 263 -14.34 0.11 -17.80
CA ASN A 263 -13.86 1.41 -18.28
C ASN A 263 -13.32 2.26 -17.15
N GLY A 264 -12.16 2.87 -17.35
CA GLY A 264 -11.56 3.79 -16.38
C GLY A 264 -10.69 3.16 -15.30
N GLY A 265 -10.49 1.84 -15.34
CA GLY A 265 -9.60 1.14 -14.42
C GLY A 265 -8.12 1.26 -14.76
N THR A 266 -7.26 1.09 -13.76
CA THR A 266 -5.82 1.32 -13.87
C THR A 266 -5.02 0.07 -13.48
N PHE A 267 -4.00 -0.25 -14.27
CA PHE A 267 -2.97 -1.24 -13.95
C PHE A 267 -1.69 -0.53 -13.54
N ASN A 268 -1.21 -0.76 -12.32
CA ASN A 268 0.09 -0.28 -11.88
C ASN A 268 1.14 -1.37 -12.09
N MET A 269 2.18 -1.05 -12.88
CA MET A 269 3.18 -2.01 -13.35
C MET A 269 4.59 -1.47 -13.11
N ASP A 270 5.54 -2.35 -12.78
CA ASP A 270 6.97 -2.00 -12.78
C ASP A 270 7.60 -2.22 -14.15
N ILE A 271 8.55 -1.36 -14.48
CA ILE A 271 9.42 -1.48 -15.65
C ILE A 271 10.85 -1.09 -15.30
N ASP A 272 11.84 -1.80 -15.83
CA ASP A 272 13.23 -1.34 -15.87
C ASP A 272 13.51 -0.74 -17.26
N ALA A 273 13.26 0.53 -17.40
CA ALA A 273 13.42 1.25 -18.65
C ALA A 273 14.88 1.51 -19.03
N SER A 274 15.85 1.11 -18.22
CA SER A 274 17.29 1.18 -18.53
C SER A 274 17.78 0.01 -19.39
N LYS A 275 16.98 -1.06 -19.52
CA LYS A 275 17.33 -2.28 -20.23
C LYS A 275 16.55 -2.41 -21.54
N ASN A 276 17.21 -3.02 -22.52
CA ASN A 276 16.56 -3.37 -23.78
C ASN A 276 15.53 -4.47 -23.54
N VAL A 277 14.32 -4.21 -23.94
CA VAL A 277 13.18 -5.11 -24.12
C VAL A 277 12.92 -6.19 -23.05
N GLN A 278 11.70 -6.23 -22.52
CA GLN A 278 11.10 -7.29 -21.68
C GLN A 278 11.50 -7.34 -20.19
N ASN A 279 11.86 -6.20 -19.61
CA ASN A 279 12.03 -6.09 -18.17
C ASN A 279 10.86 -5.28 -17.56
N SER A 280 9.67 -5.85 -17.57
CA SER A 280 8.45 -5.24 -17.01
C SER A 280 7.47 -6.30 -16.52
N ASP A 281 6.54 -5.86 -15.66
CA ASP A 281 5.30 -6.60 -15.47
C ASP A 281 4.56 -6.73 -16.81
N ARG A 282 3.69 -7.75 -16.94
CA ARG A 282 3.05 -8.03 -18.21
C ARG A 282 1.63 -8.53 -18.06
N ILE A 283 0.77 -8.16 -19.01
CA ILE A 283 -0.64 -8.57 -19.09
C ILE A 283 -0.85 -9.36 -20.38
N TYR A 284 -1.57 -10.46 -20.28
CA TYR A 284 -2.03 -11.26 -21.41
C TYR A 284 -3.55 -11.41 -21.34
N ILE A 285 -4.27 -11.10 -22.42
CA ILE A 285 -5.71 -11.23 -22.54
C ILE A 285 -5.98 -12.18 -23.69
N SER A 286 -6.43 -13.39 -23.36
CA SER A 286 -6.61 -14.45 -24.37
C SER A 286 -8.00 -14.43 -25.04
N GLY A 287 -8.92 -13.62 -24.54
CA GLY A 287 -10.20 -13.30 -25.17
C GLY A 287 -10.27 -11.84 -25.58
N THR A 288 -11.41 -11.20 -25.32
CA THR A 288 -11.70 -9.84 -25.74
C THR A 288 -11.25 -8.81 -24.70
N HIS A 289 -10.70 -7.71 -25.16
CA HIS A 289 -10.50 -6.50 -24.38
C HIS A 289 -11.50 -5.43 -24.82
N GLU A 290 -12.34 -4.96 -23.89
CA GLU A 290 -13.31 -3.90 -24.13
C GLU A 290 -13.14 -2.75 -23.15
N GLY A 291 -13.33 -1.50 -23.65
CA GLY A 291 -13.27 -0.27 -22.88
C GLY A 291 -11.91 0.40 -22.88
N THR A 292 -11.76 1.43 -22.06
CA THR A 292 -10.50 2.16 -21.92
C THR A 292 -9.90 1.89 -20.56
N HIS A 293 -8.68 1.37 -20.53
CA HIS A 293 -7.92 1.14 -19.30
C HIS A 293 -6.64 1.94 -19.29
N TYR A 294 -6.16 2.24 -18.09
CA TYR A 294 -4.94 3.02 -17.90
C TYR A 294 -3.80 2.14 -17.41
N ILE A 295 -2.59 2.47 -17.82
CA ILE A 295 -1.36 1.84 -17.34
C ILE A 295 -0.50 2.93 -16.69
N THR A 296 -0.17 2.75 -15.42
CA THR A 296 0.81 3.56 -14.72
C THR A 296 2.10 2.77 -14.58
N LEU A 297 3.19 3.29 -15.14
CA LEU A 297 4.48 2.63 -15.10
C LEU A 297 5.35 3.21 -13.98
N ASN A 298 5.84 2.35 -13.11
CA ASN A 298 6.86 2.67 -12.12
C ASN A 298 8.23 2.23 -12.67
N ASN A 299 9.06 3.17 -13.06
CA ASN A 299 10.40 2.86 -13.57
C ASN A 299 11.37 2.60 -12.42
N ILE A 300 11.73 1.34 -12.21
CA ILE A 300 12.72 0.92 -11.23
C ILE A 300 14.16 0.91 -11.78
N GLY A 301 14.34 1.25 -13.06
CA GLY A 301 15.64 1.31 -13.72
C GLY A 301 16.35 2.66 -13.55
N ALA A 302 17.66 2.66 -13.76
CA ALA A 302 18.51 3.85 -13.63
C ALA A 302 18.31 4.91 -14.74
N SER A 303 17.73 4.53 -15.87
CA SER A 303 17.46 5.44 -17.01
C SER A 303 16.16 5.07 -17.70
N THR A 304 15.74 5.88 -18.69
CA THR A 304 14.54 5.64 -19.50
C THR A 304 14.87 5.25 -20.95
N ASP A 305 16.15 5.11 -21.30
CA ASP A 305 16.59 5.14 -22.71
C ASP A 305 16.43 3.78 -23.44
N GLY A 306 16.21 2.69 -22.71
CA GLY A 306 16.12 1.32 -23.27
C GLY A 306 14.70 0.76 -23.38
N ALA A 307 13.67 1.50 -22.96
CA ALA A 307 12.31 0.96 -22.80
C ALA A 307 11.50 0.86 -24.09
N LYS A 308 11.91 1.57 -25.15
CA LYS A 308 11.15 1.59 -26.41
C LYS A 308 11.01 0.19 -27.01
N GLY A 309 9.76 -0.17 -27.34
CA GLY A 309 9.41 -1.49 -27.88
C GLY A 309 9.11 -2.56 -26.81
N THR A 310 9.17 -2.21 -25.51
CA THR A 310 8.73 -3.13 -24.45
C THR A 310 7.25 -3.43 -24.58
N VAL A 311 6.90 -4.71 -24.68
CA VAL A 311 5.51 -5.17 -24.75
C VAL A 311 4.95 -5.22 -23.33
N LEU A 312 3.86 -4.48 -23.08
CA LEU A 312 3.18 -4.42 -21.78
C LEU A 312 1.93 -5.28 -21.74
N VAL A 313 1.13 -5.26 -22.82
CA VAL A 313 -0.10 -6.02 -22.92
C VAL A 313 -0.16 -6.74 -24.26
N SER A 314 -0.58 -8.01 -24.27
CA SER A 314 -0.88 -8.79 -25.46
C SER A 314 -2.35 -9.20 -25.44
N VAL A 315 -3.08 -8.95 -26.54
CA VAL A 315 -4.53 -9.15 -26.64
C VAL A 315 -4.85 -10.01 -27.86
N ALA A 316 -5.77 -11.00 -27.67
CA ALA A 316 -6.22 -11.83 -28.77
C ALA A 316 -7.33 -11.16 -29.61
N ASP A 317 -8.28 -10.48 -28.96
CA ASP A 317 -9.34 -9.72 -29.63
C ASP A 317 -9.42 -8.31 -29.01
N GLU A 318 -8.86 -7.31 -29.71
CA GLU A 318 -8.72 -5.93 -29.21
C GLU A 318 -9.86 -5.05 -29.72
N GLN A 319 -10.81 -4.74 -28.85
CA GLN A 319 -11.93 -3.83 -29.10
C GLN A 319 -11.84 -2.54 -28.27
N GLY A 320 -10.87 -2.45 -27.37
CA GLY A 320 -10.67 -1.34 -26.43
C GLY A 320 -9.46 -0.47 -26.71
N ASP A 321 -9.01 0.23 -25.67
CA ASP A 321 -7.86 1.12 -25.70
C ASP A 321 -7.07 1.07 -24.38
N PHE A 322 -5.74 1.10 -24.46
CA PHE A 322 -4.87 1.32 -23.31
C PHE A 322 -4.17 2.68 -23.41
N LYS A 323 -4.21 3.43 -22.33
CA LYS A 323 -3.54 4.72 -22.20
C LYS A 323 -2.53 4.69 -21.07
N ALA A 324 -1.35 5.24 -21.30
CA ALA A 324 -0.38 5.41 -20.23
C ALA A 324 -0.66 6.69 -19.43
N SER A 325 -0.51 6.61 -18.14
CA SER A 325 -0.54 7.76 -17.24
C SER A 325 0.87 8.27 -16.98
N ASP A 326 1.00 9.58 -16.76
CA ASP A 326 2.24 10.15 -16.25
C ASP A 326 2.54 9.57 -14.86
N SER A 327 3.81 9.29 -14.60
CA SER A 327 4.22 8.82 -13.27
C SER A 327 5.54 9.43 -12.81
N GLU A 328 5.78 9.36 -11.51
CA GLU A 328 7.05 9.80 -10.95
C GLU A 328 8.17 8.83 -11.36
N GLY A 329 9.26 9.39 -11.90
CA GLY A 329 10.52 8.68 -12.10
C GLY A 329 11.46 8.89 -10.92
N THR A 330 12.78 8.77 -11.16
CA THR A 330 13.78 8.99 -10.09
C THR A 330 13.90 10.46 -9.67
N LEU A 331 14.04 11.36 -10.63
CA LEU A 331 14.23 12.81 -10.39
C LEU A 331 13.06 13.66 -10.87
N TYR A 332 12.47 13.26 -11.98
CA TYR A 332 11.44 13.98 -12.70
C TYR A 332 10.26 13.08 -13.01
N TRP A 333 9.13 13.66 -13.27
CA TRP A 333 7.99 12.95 -13.85
C TRP A 333 8.31 12.49 -15.27
N ASN A 334 7.74 11.36 -15.65
CA ASN A 334 7.79 10.78 -16.98
C ASN A 334 6.40 10.72 -17.59
N THR A 335 6.30 11.07 -18.85
CA THR A 335 5.16 10.75 -19.72
C THR A 335 5.50 9.51 -20.53
N TYR A 336 4.59 8.57 -20.57
CA TYR A 336 4.73 7.35 -21.36
C TYR A 336 3.73 7.36 -22.50
N LYS A 337 4.16 6.98 -23.69
CA LYS A 337 3.30 6.83 -24.86
C LYS A 337 3.23 5.37 -25.25
N LEU A 338 2.02 4.86 -25.40
CA LEU A 338 1.76 3.50 -25.86
C LEU A 338 1.35 3.53 -27.33
N SER A 339 1.69 2.47 -28.05
CA SER A 339 1.21 2.24 -29.41
C SER A 339 0.75 0.81 -29.61
N LYS A 340 -0.23 0.61 -30.49
CA LYS A 340 -0.68 -0.71 -30.95
C LYS A 340 0.29 -1.23 -31.99
N LYS A 341 0.73 -2.47 -31.85
CA LYS A 341 1.50 -3.22 -32.82
C LYS A 341 0.70 -4.43 -33.27
N THR A 342 0.58 -4.63 -34.57
CA THR A 342 -0.16 -5.73 -35.20
C THR A 342 0.72 -6.70 -35.96
N ASP A 343 1.96 -6.32 -36.26
CA ASP A 343 2.95 -7.15 -36.96
C ASP A 343 4.04 -7.63 -36.02
N GLY A 344 4.41 -8.92 -36.13
CA GLY A 344 5.42 -9.53 -35.27
C GLY A 344 5.04 -9.45 -33.79
N VAL A 345 3.76 -9.67 -33.50
CA VAL A 345 3.17 -9.68 -32.16
C VAL A 345 3.51 -10.98 -31.42
N THR A 346 3.20 -10.99 -30.13
CA THR A 346 3.33 -12.18 -29.28
C THR A 346 2.52 -13.34 -29.87
N ASN A 347 3.13 -14.53 -29.93
CA ASN A 347 2.48 -15.72 -30.49
C ASN A 347 1.16 -16.04 -29.77
N GLY A 348 0.10 -16.25 -30.55
CA GLY A 348 -1.26 -16.51 -30.06
C GLY A 348 -2.10 -15.26 -29.77
N TYR A 349 -1.59 -14.06 -30.12
CA TYR A 349 -2.28 -12.77 -29.96
C TYR A 349 -2.32 -12.02 -31.28
N THR A 350 -3.23 -11.06 -31.41
CA THR A 350 -3.39 -10.23 -32.62
C THR A 350 -2.83 -8.82 -32.45
N VAL A 351 -2.76 -8.34 -31.21
CA VAL A 351 -2.26 -6.99 -30.87
C VAL A 351 -1.32 -7.06 -29.67
N ASP A 352 -0.19 -6.36 -29.80
CA ASP A 352 0.66 -6.00 -28.67
C ASP A 352 0.58 -4.49 -28.42
N TRP A 353 0.34 -4.10 -27.18
CA TRP A 353 0.53 -2.74 -26.71
C TRP A 353 1.97 -2.56 -26.22
N VAL A 354 2.70 -1.70 -26.90
CA VAL A 354 4.12 -1.48 -26.67
C VAL A 354 4.37 -0.07 -26.14
N LEU A 355 5.39 0.05 -25.31
CA LEU A 355 5.91 1.35 -24.91
C LEU A 355 6.67 1.96 -26.09
N ASP A 356 6.13 3.02 -26.67
CA ASP A 356 6.72 3.68 -27.84
C ASP A 356 7.71 4.77 -27.47
N GLU A 357 7.39 5.57 -26.45
CA GLU A 357 8.22 6.69 -26.02
C GLU A 357 8.11 6.93 -24.51
N VAL A 358 9.23 7.34 -23.92
CA VAL A 358 9.29 7.87 -22.55
C VAL A 358 9.89 9.27 -22.60
N GLU A 359 9.09 10.27 -22.23
CA GLU A 359 9.51 11.67 -22.20
C GLU A 359 9.67 12.14 -20.75
N LYS A 360 10.86 12.64 -20.40
CA LYS A 360 11.12 13.25 -19.10
C LYS A 360 10.53 14.65 -19.04
N LYS A 361 9.92 15.01 -17.93
CA LYS A 361 9.40 16.36 -17.63
C LYS A 361 10.32 17.07 -16.63
N PRO A 362 11.42 17.73 -17.07
CA PRO A 362 12.41 18.33 -16.16
C PRO A 362 11.84 19.41 -15.25
N ASP A 363 10.72 20.02 -15.65
CA ASP A 363 10.04 21.05 -14.86
C ASP A 363 9.19 20.50 -13.72
N LEU A 364 8.93 19.19 -13.72
CA LEU A 364 8.15 18.50 -12.70
C LEU A 364 9.04 17.54 -11.90
N LEU A 365 9.45 18.00 -10.73
CA LEU A 365 10.24 17.19 -9.78
C LEU A 365 9.36 16.16 -9.09
N THR A 366 9.94 15.00 -8.76
CA THR A 366 9.27 13.96 -7.99
C THR A 366 9.01 14.38 -6.54
N THR A 367 8.13 13.69 -5.86
CA THR A 367 7.81 13.90 -4.44
C THR A 367 9.07 13.81 -3.58
N SER A 368 9.92 12.80 -3.80
CA SER A 368 11.17 12.61 -3.06
C SER A 368 12.12 13.80 -3.23
N VAL A 369 12.35 14.23 -4.48
CA VAL A 369 13.23 15.38 -4.78
C VAL A 369 12.67 16.67 -4.19
N ASN A 370 11.38 16.92 -4.33
CA ASN A 370 10.73 18.08 -3.73
C ASN A 370 10.87 18.08 -2.20
N THR A 371 10.74 16.92 -1.55
CA THR A 371 10.88 16.79 -0.11
C THR A 371 12.32 17.06 0.34
N ILE A 372 13.33 16.48 -0.34
CA ILE A 372 14.74 16.75 -0.05
C ILE A 372 15.05 18.24 -0.17
N LEU A 373 14.57 18.88 -1.24
CA LEU A 373 14.78 20.33 -1.42
C LEU A 373 14.02 21.17 -0.39
N SER A 374 12.83 20.74 0.03
CA SER A 374 12.06 21.39 1.09
C SER A 374 12.76 21.27 2.45
N ALA A 375 13.30 20.09 2.77
CA ALA A 375 14.05 19.85 4.01
C ALA A 375 15.38 20.61 4.02
N ASN A 376 16.08 20.72 2.88
CA ASN A 376 17.24 21.61 2.76
C ASN A 376 16.87 23.10 2.94
N ALA A 377 15.73 23.53 2.41
CA ALA A 377 15.23 24.87 2.65
C ALA A 377 14.88 25.08 4.13
N LEU A 378 14.31 24.07 4.79
CA LEU A 378 14.08 24.09 6.24
C LEU A 378 15.38 24.26 7.01
N ASN A 379 16.44 23.50 6.70
CA ASN A 379 17.75 23.63 7.33
C ASN A 379 18.33 25.04 7.20
N TYR A 380 18.24 25.63 5.99
CA TYR A 380 18.66 27.01 5.78
C TYR A 380 17.88 27.99 6.67
N HIS A 381 16.56 27.83 6.78
CA HIS A 381 15.74 28.69 7.63
C HIS A 381 16.03 28.47 9.11
N THR A 382 16.20 27.22 9.56
CA THR A 382 16.59 26.89 10.95
C THR A 382 17.94 27.52 11.30
N TRP A 383 18.97 27.28 10.46
CA TRP A 383 20.28 27.88 10.61
C TRP A 383 20.23 29.42 10.70
N ARG A 384 19.39 30.05 9.87
CA ARG A 384 19.22 31.51 9.87
C ARG A 384 18.50 32.01 11.13
N THR A 385 17.47 31.30 11.62
CA THR A 385 16.69 31.69 12.80
C THR A 385 17.42 31.43 14.12
N GLU A 386 18.42 30.57 14.09
CA GLU A 386 19.30 30.33 15.24
C GLU A 386 20.31 31.44 15.47
N ASN A 387 20.53 32.36 14.53
CA ASN A 387 21.36 33.53 14.68
C ASN A 387 20.58 34.64 15.36
N ASP A 388 20.51 34.57 16.69
CA ASP A 388 19.80 35.54 17.49
C ASP A 388 20.51 36.90 17.52
N LYS A 389 19.73 37.97 17.48
CA LYS A 389 20.21 39.33 17.68
C LYS A 389 20.68 39.53 19.13
N LEU A 390 21.57 40.52 19.33
CA LEU A 390 22.10 40.86 20.65
C LEU A 390 20.99 41.06 21.70
N LEU A 391 19.89 41.75 21.32
CA LEU A 391 18.74 41.97 22.20
C LEU A 391 18.07 40.69 22.69
N GLN A 392 18.07 39.66 21.88
CA GLN A 392 17.46 38.38 22.21
C GLN A 392 18.36 37.52 23.10
N ARG A 393 19.67 37.63 22.93
CA ARG A 393 20.67 36.84 23.65
C ARG A 393 21.05 37.44 24.97
N MET A 394 21.27 38.76 25.03
CA MET A 394 21.79 39.47 26.21
C MET A 394 20.74 40.36 26.90
N GLY A 395 19.45 40.06 26.78
CA GLY A 395 18.38 40.90 27.33
C GLY A 395 18.54 41.25 28.80
N GLU A 396 18.96 40.30 29.64
CA GLU A 396 19.15 40.50 31.10
C GLU A 396 20.46 41.16 31.44
N LEU A 397 21.56 40.89 30.77
CA LEU A 397 22.87 41.49 31.02
C LEU A 397 22.91 43.03 30.86
N ARG A 398 21.91 43.59 30.17
CA ARG A 398 21.74 45.03 30.02
C ARG A 398 21.13 45.70 31.25
N HIS A 399 20.42 44.95 32.09
CA HIS A 399 19.72 45.49 33.25
C HIS A 399 20.54 45.30 34.55
N ASN A 400 21.38 44.27 34.61
CA ASN A 400 22.18 43.91 35.78
C ASN A 400 23.62 44.43 35.66
N GLY A 401 23.81 45.76 35.61
CA GLY A 401 25.09 46.43 35.37
C GLY A 401 26.25 46.13 36.34
N GLU A 402 26.11 45.22 37.29
CA GLU A 402 27.10 44.89 38.29
C GLU A 402 27.68 43.48 38.22
N GLU A 403 27.00 42.51 37.52
CA GLU A 403 27.53 41.15 37.43
C GLU A 403 28.61 41.01 36.35
N ALA A 404 29.80 40.56 36.78
CA ALA A 404 30.94 40.38 35.88
C ALA A 404 30.93 39.08 35.10
N LYS A 405 30.09 38.12 35.47
CA LYS A 405 29.96 36.78 34.85
C LYS A 405 28.68 36.09 35.26
N GLY A 406 28.14 35.25 34.40
CA GLY A 406 26.94 34.45 34.67
C GLY A 406 26.65 33.37 33.64
N ALA A 407 25.98 32.33 34.11
CA ALA A 407 25.38 31.35 33.24
C ALA A 407 23.92 31.72 32.98
N TRP A 408 23.43 31.43 31.81
CA TRP A 408 22.05 31.65 31.40
C TRP A 408 21.47 30.45 30.67
N PHE A 409 20.15 30.30 30.76
CA PHE A 409 19.41 29.27 30.06
C PHE A 409 18.21 29.91 29.39
N ARG A 410 17.89 29.43 28.19
CA ARG A 410 16.75 29.91 27.43
C ARG A 410 16.02 28.76 26.74
N VAL A 411 14.68 28.85 26.72
CA VAL A 411 13.81 27.99 25.91
C VAL A 411 13.01 28.87 24.96
N LYS A 412 12.93 28.46 23.69
CA LYS A 412 12.22 29.17 22.64
C LYS A 412 11.38 28.19 21.84
N GLY A 413 10.05 28.35 21.83
CA GLY A 413 9.15 27.67 20.94
C GLY A 413 8.77 28.55 19.75
N SER A 414 8.75 28.03 18.54
CA SER A 414 8.37 28.80 17.36
C SER A 414 7.85 27.93 16.24
N LYS A 415 7.20 28.58 15.26
CA LYS A 415 6.80 27.97 13.99
C LYS A 415 7.47 28.74 12.86
N ILE A 416 8.06 28.01 11.92
CA ILE A 416 8.54 28.56 10.66
C ILE A 416 7.89 27.79 9.52
N GLY A 417 7.55 28.48 8.44
CA GLY A 417 6.94 27.88 7.27
C GLY A 417 7.28 28.65 6.01
N ARG A 418 7.20 27.95 4.90
CA ARG A 418 7.36 28.49 3.56
C ARG A 418 6.30 27.88 2.65
N SER A 419 5.57 28.71 1.93
CA SER A 419 4.62 28.29 0.92
C SER A 419 5.27 28.24 -0.47
N GLY A 420 4.59 27.53 -1.41
CA GLY A 420 5.02 27.43 -2.80
C GLY A 420 6.11 26.39 -3.03
N LYS A 421 6.95 26.61 -4.03
CA LYS A 421 8.03 25.68 -4.40
C LYS A 421 8.97 25.44 -3.21
N PHE A 422 9.23 24.18 -2.89
CA PHE A 422 9.99 23.74 -1.71
C PHE A 422 9.35 24.18 -0.38
N GLY A 423 8.01 24.09 -0.32
CA GLY A 423 7.23 24.46 0.85
C GLY A 423 7.38 23.47 2.00
N PHE A 424 7.34 23.99 3.21
CA PHE A 424 7.32 23.22 4.44
C PHE A 424 6.65 24.02 5.56
N ASP A 425 6.16 23.32 6.56
CA ASP A 425 5.78 23.87 7.86
C ASP A 425 6.60 23.16 8.94
N ASN A 426 7.19 23.90 9.88
CA ASN A 426 7.97 23.33 10.97
C ASN A 426 7.60 23.97 12.30
N LYS A 427 7.33 23.16 13.31
CA LYS A 427 7.18 23.56 14.71
C LYS A 427 8.38 23.06 15.47
N TYR A 428 9.07 23.94 16.19
CA TYR A 428 10.27 23.56 16.89
C TYR A 428 10.36 24.18 18.28
N THR A 429 11.14 23.52 19.14
CA THR A 429 11.58 24.02 20.44
C THR A 429 13.10 24.05 20.48
N ALA A 430 13.66 25.19 20.85
CA ALA A 430 15.10 25.35 21.01
C ALA A 430 15.45 25.56 22.48
N TYR A 431 16.49 24.90 22.90
CA TYR A 431 17.10 25.01 24.25
C TYR A 431 18.50 25.54 24.10
N GLU A 432 18.85 26.59 24.89
CA GLU A 432 20.18 27.16 24.88
C GLU A 432 20.70 27.31 26.31
N LEU A 433 21.96 26.96 26.47
CA LEU A 433 22.71 27.19 27.70
C LEU A 433 24.00 27.96 27.36
N GLY A 434 24.20 29.09 27.98
CA GLY A 434 25.36 29.90 27.73
C GLY A 434 26.02 30.40 29.02
N TYR A 435 27.22 30.89 28.82
CA TYR A 435 28.03 31.54 29.87
C TYR A 435 28.68 32.79 29.31
N ASP A 436 28.58 33.91 30.07
CA ASP A 436 29.13 35.20 29.73
C ASP A 436 30.06 35.68 30.84
N GLU A 437 31.11 36.40 30.46
CA GLU A 437 31.97 37.11 31.37
C GLU A 437 32.37 38.48 30.81
N VAL A 438 32.65 39.41 31.71
CA VAL A 438 33.22 40.71 31.36
C VAL A 438 34.72 40.53 31.13
N ALA A 439 35.14 40.55 29.88
CA ALA A 439 36.56 40.47 29.50
C ALA A 439 37.31 41.77 29.74
N LYS A 440 36.63 42.92 29.61
CA LYS A 440 37.22 44.25 29.85
C LYS A 440 36.14 45.26 30.15
N ARG A 441 36.38 46.10 31.16
CA ARG A 441 35.53 47.26 31.52
C ARG A 441 36.38 48.52 31.58
N THR A 442 35.92 49.56 30.93
CA THR A 442 36.52 50.92 30.97
C THR A 442 35.39 51.90 31.20
N VAL A 443 35.72 53.18 31.41
CA VAL A 443 34.75 54.28 31.61
C VAL A 443 33.83 54.41 30.41
N ASP A 444 34.32 54.14 29.18
CA ASP A 444 33.61 54.37 27.92
C ASP A 444 32.95 53.16 27.40
N LYS A 445 33.36 51.92 27.80
CA LYS A 445 32.83 50.67 27.22
C LYS A 445 33.04 49.42 28.10
N THR A 446 32.14 48.49 27.96
CA THR A 446 32.23 47.13 28.53
C THR A 446 32.27 46.10 27.42
N ARG A 447 33.21 45.18 27.49
CA ARG A 447 33.38 44.08 26.56
C ARG A 447 33.02 42.77 27.26
N TYR A 448 32.07 42.03 26.68
CA TYR A 448 31.66 40.72 27.13
C TYR A 448 32.20 39.67 26.16
N GLN A 449 32.57 38.52 26.69
CA GLN A 449 32.87 37.32 25.94
C GLN A 449 32.04 36.18 26.47
N GLY A 450 31.62 35.27 25.59
CA GLY A 450 30.83 34.14 26.04
C GLY A 450 30.79 33.03 25.00
N ALA A 451 30.25 31.90 25.47
CA ALA A 451 29.97 30.73 24.64
C ALA A 451 28.59 30.17 25.00
N ALA A 452 27.94 29.57 24.05
CA ALA A 452 26.68 28.86 24.29
C ALA A 452 26.61 27.58 23.47
N ILE A 453 25.88 26.61 24.01
CA ILE A 453 25.46 25.43 23.30
C ILE A 453 23.95 25.50 23.10
N SER A 454 23.47 25.02 21.98
CA SER A 454 22.03 24.95 21.68
C SER A 454 21.63 23.60 21.10
N TYR A 455 20.41 23.21 21.44
CA TYR A 455 19.72 22.07 20.88
C TYR A 455 18.33 22.51 20.41
N THR A 456 18.02 22.27 19.18
CA THR A 456 16.69 22.53 18.58
C THR A 456 16.10 21.22 18.15
N ASP A 457 14.84 21.00 18.46
CA ASP A 457 14.05 19.83 18.09
C ASP A 457 12.75 20.27 17.43
N GLY A 458 12.39 19.68 16.30
CA GLY A 458 11.26 20.12 15.52
C GLY A 458 10.60 19.01 14.70
N ILE A 459 9.31 19.22 14.42
CA ILE A 459 8.50 18.38 13.55
C ILE A 459 8.12 19.20 12.32
N SER A 460 8.45 18.66 11.16
CA SER A 460 8.16 19.26 9.86
C SER A 460 7.02 18.55 9.13
N SER A 461 6.27 19.31 8.34
CA SER A 461 5.26 18.78 7.41
C SER A 461 5.61 19.23 5.99
N TYR A 462 5.49 18.31 5.06
CA TYR A 462 5.70 18.49 3.62
C TYR A 462 4.39 18.24 2.88
N SER A 463 4.37 18.44 1.57
CA SER A 463 3.14 18.32 0.76
C SER A 463 2.48 16.92 0.84
N ARG A 464 3.25 15.85 1.05
CA ARG A 464 2.78 14.46 1.07
C ARG A 464 3.35 13.63 2.22
N GLY A 465 3.63 14.25 3.35
CA GLY A 465 4.15 13.56 4.53
C GLY A 465 4.78 14.50 5.55
N SER A 466 5.57 13.95 6.43
CA SER A 466 6.18 14.65 7.56
C SER A 466 7.63 14.22 7.79
N GLY A 467 8.30 14.89 8.71
CA GLY A 467 9.65 14.56 9.13
C GLY A 467 10.00 15.18 10.46
N ASP A 468 11.03 14.64 11.07
CA ASP A 468 11.64 15.17 12.26
C ASP A 468 12.93 15.91 11.89
N ASN A 469 13.26 16.95 12.63
CA ASN A 469 14.49 17.68 12.42
C ASN A 469 15.10 18.12 13.76
N SER A 470 16.41 18.09 13.83
CA SER A 470 17.13 18.58 14.99
C SER A 470 18.35 19.40 14.60
N SER A 471 18.77 20.29 15.48
CA SER A 471 20.01 21.05 15.32
C SER A 471 20.78 21.08 16.64
N LYS A 472 22.08 20.82 16.58
CA LYS A 472 23.03 20.94 17.69
C LYS A 472 24.05 21.99 17.31
N ALA A 473 24.20 23.03 18.14
CA ALA A 473 25.14 24.09 17.80
C ALA A 473 25.97 24.53 18.97
N ILE A 474 27.15 25.05 18.63
CA ILE A 474 28.01 25.80 19.55
C ILE A 474 28.25 27.20 19.00
N SER A 475 28.16 28.19 19.85
CA SER A 475 28.43 29.59 19.50
C SER A 475 29.45 30.22 20.43
N PHE A 476 30.28 31.11 19.85
CA PHE A 476 31.20 31.97 20.56
C PHE A 476 30.87 33.39 20.17
N TYR A 477 30.87 34.28 21.16
CA TYR A 477 30.54 35.67 20.90
C TYR A 477 31.39 36.64 21.66
N ASN A 478 31.52 37.84 21.09
CA ASN A 478 32.23 38.94 21.62
C ASN A 478 31.41 40.23 21.41
N THR A 479 30.97 40.81 22.51
CA THR A 479 30.05 41.93 22.52
C THR A 479 30.67 43.12 23.19
N GLU A 480 30.74 44.26 22.50
CA GLU A 480 31.18 45.51 23.08
C GLU A 480 30.00 46.48 23.22
N ILE A 481 29.78 47.01 24.41
CA ILE A 481 28.71 47.98 24.71
C ILE A 481 29.35 49.27 25.22
N GLY A 482 29.15 50.35 24.49
CA GLY A 482 29.65 51.68 24.87
C GLY A 482 28.71 52.41 25.83
N SER A 483 29.27 53.27 26.69
CA SER A 483 28.53 54.10 27.66
C SER A 483 27.51 55.05 26.99
N LYS A 484 27.68 55.38 25.71
CA LYS A 484 26.77 56.21 24.89
C LYS A 484 25.73 55.39 24.12
N GLY A 485 25.54 54.10 24.46
CA GLY A 485 24.54 53.22 23.89
C GLY A 485 24.91 52.54 22.57
N HIS A 486 26.10 52.78 22.01
CA HIS A 486 26.59 52.02 20.86
C HIS A 486 26.96 50.60 21.26
N TYR A 487 26.72 49.62 20.39
CA TYR A 487 27.21 48.27 20.59
C TYR A 487 27.70 47.63 19.28
N LEU A 488 28.64 46.73 19.44
CA LEU A 488 29.10 45.83 18.39
C LEU A 488 29.08 44.40 18.93
N ASP A 489 28.39 43.53 18.25
CA ASP A 489 28.28 42.12 18.59
C ASP A 489 28.81 41.26 17.45
N LEU A 490 29.77 40.40 17.74
CA LEU A 490 30.38 39.45 16.84
C LEU A 490 30.05 38.03 17.33
N VAL A 491 29.45 37.18 16.46
CA VAL A 491 29.10 35.81 16.79
C VAL A 491 29.63 34.86 15.74
N LEU A 492 30.36 33.85 16.19
CA LEU A 492 30.69 32.66 15.41
C LEU A 492 29.84 31.51 15.91
N LYS A 493 29.10 30.85 15.03
CA LYS A 493 28.27 29.68 15.34
C LYS A 493 28.54 28.52 14.37
N ILE A 494 28.63 27.33 14.90
CA ILE A 494 28.76 26.09 14.15
C ILE A 494 27.60 25.19 14.58
N SER A 495 26.82 24.70 13.62
CA SER A 495 25.66 23.83 13.83
C SER A 495 25.75 22.56 13.00
N ASN A 496 25.26 21.46 13.54
CA ASN A 496 24.94 20.24 12.82
C ASN A 496 23.43 20.02 12.86
N MET A 497 22.83 19.86 11.68
CA MET A 497 21.38 19.75 11.49
C MET A 497 21.07 18.41 10.88
N ASP A 498 20.26 17.61 11.58
CA ASP A 498 19.79 16.30 11.16
C ASP A 498 18.34 16.40 10.70
N ASN A 499 17.96 15.64 9.68
CA ASN A 499 16.60 15.55 9.16
C ASN A 499 16.28 14.11 8.79
N ASP A 500 15.10 13.67 9.21
CA ASP A 500 14.45 12.45 8.80
C ASP A 500 13.12 12.80 8.15
N PHE A 501 12.70 12.08 7.13
CA PHE A 501 11.39 12.27 6.55
C PHE A 501 10.75 10.97 6.07
N THR A 502 9.43 10.95 6.13
CA THR A 502 8.58 9.93 5.54
C THR A 502 7.51 10.62 4.72
N VAL A 503 7.51 10.38 3.41
CA VAL A 503 6.53 10.93 2.48
C VAL A 503 6.00 9.84 1.55
N TYR A 504 4.90 10.13 0.88
CA TYR A 504 4.27 9.20 -0.05
C TYR A 504 4.30 9.79 -1.45
N ASP A 505 4.70 8.97 -2.43
CA ASP A 505 4.59 9.34 -3.83
C ASP A 505 3.13 9.39 -4.30
N THR A 506 2.91 9.68 -5.58
CA THR A 506 1.57 9.74 -6.16
C THR A 506 0.87 8.39 -6.23
N ASN A 507 1.62 7.30 -6.17
CA ASN A 507 1.12 5.93 -6.12
C ASN A 507 0.95 5.40 -4.68
N SER A 508 1.11 6.30 -3.67
CA SER A 508 1.06 5.96 -2.24
C SER A 508 2.19 5.05 -1.76
N ASN A 509 3.29 4.94 -2.51
CA ASN A 509 4.47 4.25 -2.03
C ASN A 509 5.16 5.09 -0.95
N ASN A 510 5.60 4.42 0.10
CA ASN A 510 6.33 5.05 1.19
C ASN A 510 7.76 5.37 0.75
N ILE A 511 8.18 6.62 0.94
CA ILE A 511 9.53 7.11 0.67
C ILE A 511 10.10 7.67 1.96
N THR A 512 11.15 7.05 2.46
CA THR A 512 11.89 7.51 3.64
C THR A 512 13.27 8.01 3.24
N GLY A 513 13.80 8.95 3.99
CA GLY A 513 15.16 9.42 3.82
C GLY A 513 15.63 10.20 5.02
N ASP A 514 16.96 10.18 5.22
CA ASP A 514 17.66 10.93 6.25
C ASP A 514 18.87 11.62 5.65
N PHE A 515 19.22 12.76 6.19
CA PHE A 515 20.45 13.47 5.85
C PHE A 515 20.82 14.50 6.92
N ASN A 516 22.10 14.89 6.94
CA ASN A 516 22.58 15.92 7.81
C ASN A 516 23.31 17.05 7.03
N ASN A 517 23.31 18.22 7.63
CA ASN A 517 24.01 19.39 7.12
C ASN A 517 24.81 20.08 8.23
N THR A 518 26.00 20.56 7.90
CA THR A 518 26.78 21.41 8.79
C THR A 518 26.64 22.87 8.37
N GLY A 519 26.26 23.72 9.32
CA GLY A 519 26.15 25.15 9.13
C GLY A 519 27.27 25.90 9.87
N VAL A 520 27.85 26.88 9.22
CA VAL A 520 28.79 27.83 9.85
C VAL A 520 28.29 29.26 9.62
N ALA A 521 28.16 30.03 10.70
CA ALA A 521 27.71 31.41 10.64
C ALA A 521 28.71 32.33 11.34
N LEU A 522 29.04 33.42 10.67
CA LEU A 522 29.71 34.56 11.26
C LEU A 522 28.80 35.77 11.13
N SER A 523 28.39 36.37 12.23
CA SER A 523 27.54 37.56 12.23
C SER A 523 28.21 38.72 12.94
N ALA A 524 27.91 39.93 12.45
CA ALA A 524 28.28 41.19 13.06
C ALA A 524 27.04 42.07 13.13
N GLU A 525 26.68 42.49 14.33
CA GLU A 525 25.57 43.41 14.56
C GLU A 525 26.11 44.69 15.18
N TYR A 526 25.85 45.83 14.54
CA TYR A 526 26.12 47.13 15.10
C TYR A 526 24.82 47.88 15.33
N GLY A 527 24.70 48.53 16.49
CA GLY A 527 23.52 49.28 16.81
C GLY A 527 23.80 50.41 17.82
N ARG A 528 22.78 51.25 18.01
CA ARG A 528 22.78 52.30 19.04
C ARG A 528 21.45 52.32 19.74
N LYS A 529 21.47 52.27 21.06
CA LYS A 529 20.30 52.54 21.89
C LYS A 529 20.20 54.05 22.07
N ASN A 530 19.15 54.67 21.54
CA ASN A 530 18.84 56.07 21.88
C ASN A 530 18.18 56.09 23.25
N ALA A 531 18.68 56.94 24.13
CA ALA A 531 18.14 57.17 25.48
C ALA A 531 16.78 57.90 25.38
#